data_277307d37f2ab4201cfd5e1bea1e4858
#
_entry.id   277307d37f2ab4201cfd5e1bea1e4858
#
_cell.length_a   1.000
_cell.length_b   1.000
_cell.length_c   1.000
_cell.angle_alpha   90.00
_cell.angle_beta   90.00
_cell.angle_gamma   90.00
#
_symmetry.space_group_name_H-M   'P 1'
#
loop_
_entity.id
_entity.type
_entity.pdbx_description
1 polymer ?
#
loop_
_entity_poly.entity_id
_entity_poly.type
_entity_poly.pdbx_seq_one_letter_code
_entity_poly.pdbx_strand_id
1 'polypeptide(L)'
;MHILMYRWKAYNYRDIEQTFRLLGHTVDNIEQELGNYDIDPDFEAEIEALMEKKHYDMVFTVNYFALISNTCQKMGVKYVSWTCDNPLISMYHVSVFNDCNYIFTFDKTNYLEFKEMGVKHIWYLPLAVDVDRI
;
A
#
# COMPACT_ATOMS: atom_id res chain seq x y z
N MET A 1 3.28 -8.70 -13.60
CA MET A 1 3.51 -8.89 -12.17
C MET A 1 2.31 -9.52 -11.50
N HIS A 2 2.54 -10.19 -10.39
CA HIS A 2 1.48 -10.66 -9.49
C HIS A 2 1.37 -9.67 -8.32
N ILE A 3 0.21 -9.03 -8.19
CA ILE A 3 -0.03 -7.96 -7.22
C ILE A 3 -1.06 -8.43 -6.20
N LEU A 4 -0.76 -8.27 -4.91
CA LEU A 4 -1.71 -8.53 -3.83
C LEU A 4 -2.23 -7.18 -3.32
N MET A 5 -3.54 -6.95 -3.39
CA MET A 5 -4.17 -5.71 -2.94
C MET A 5 -4.98 -5.93 -1.67
N TYR A 6 -4.86 -4.99 -0.73
CA TYR A 6 -5.77 -4.92 0.39
C TYR A 6 -6.92 -3.97 0.02
N ARG A 7 -8.11 -4.55 -0.16
CA ARG A 7 -9.32 -3.81 -0.57
C ARG A 7 -10.12 -3.36 0.65
N TRP A 8 -9.59 -2.40 1.38
CA TRP A 8 -10.45 -1.72 2.34
C TRP A 8 -11.37 -0.74 1.58
N LYS A 9 -12.28 -0.07 2.29
CA LYS A 9 -13.36 0.72 1.67
C LYS A 9 -12.93 2.01 0.97
N ALA A 10 -11.77 2.03 0.30
CA ALA A 10 -11.37 3.17 -0.51
C ALA A 10 -12.11 3.13 -1.85
N TYR A 11 -12.71 4.25 -2.23
CA TYR A 11 -13.55 4.29 -3.42
C TYR A 11 -12.78 4.21 -4.75
N ASN A 12 -11.49 4.53 -4.73
CA ASN A 12 -10.66 4.55 -5.95
C ASN A 12 -9.91 3.23 -6.22
N TYR A 13 -9.94 2.23 -5.34
CA TYR A 13 -9.19 1.00 -5.55
C TYR A 13 -9.67 0.21 -6.77
N ARG A 14 -10.95 0.32 -7.10
CA ARG A 14 -11.53 -0.38 -8.23
C ARG A 14 -10.91 0.06 -9.55
N ASP A 15 -10.71 1.35 -9.73
CA ASP A 15 -10.08 1.89 -10.93
C ASP A 15 -8.61 1.50 -11.01
N ILE A 16 -7.93 1.47 -9.86
CA ILE A 16 -6.54 1.06 -9.76
C ILE A 16 -6.39 -0.42 -10.14
N GLU A 17 -7.23 -1.28 -9.58
CA GLU A 17 -7.22 -2.72 -9.90
C GLU A 17 -7.45 -2.94 -11.40
N GLN A 18 -8.45 -2.28 -11.97
CA GLN A 18 -8.75 -2.37 -13.38
C GLN A 18 -7.56 -1.94 -14.24
N THR A 19 -6.91 -0.86 -13.86
CA THR A 19 -5.72 -0.36 -14.57
C THR A 19 -4.58 -1.38 -14.52
N PHE A 20 -4.32 -1.99 -13.38
CA PHE A 20 -3.30 -3.04 -13.28
C PHE A 20 -3.61 -4.20 -14.21
N ARG A 21 -4.85 -4.64 -14.28
CA ARG A 21 -5.26 -5.74 -15.17
C ARG A 21 -5.12 -5.37 -16.63
N LEU A 22 -5.46 -4.13 -17.00
CA LEU A 22 -5.29 -3.63 -18.37
C LEU A 22 -3.83 -3.59 -18.79
N LEU A 23 -2.93 -3.36 -17.83
CA LEU A 23 -1.49 -3.37 -18.10
C LEU A 23 -0.89 -4.77 -18.13
N GLY A 24 -1.70 -5.82 -17.97
CA GLY A 24 -1.26 -7.21 -18.07
C GLY A 24 -0.84 -7.84 -16.75
N HIS A 25 -1.12 -7.20 -15.61
CA HIS A 25 -0.80 -7.75 -14.29
C HIS A 25 -1.96 -8.58 -13.74
N THR A 26 -1.64 -9.57 -12.90
CA THR A 26 -2.66 -10.30 -12.15
C THR A 26 -2.81 -9.66 -10.77
N VAL A 27 -4.04 -9.57 -10.29
CA VAL A 27 -4.36 -8.96 -9.00
C VAL A 27 -5.18 -9.93 -8.17
N ASP A 28 -4.69 -10.22 -6.97
CA ASP A 28 -5.45 -10.94 -5.95
C ASP A 28 -5.77 -9.98 -4.82
N ASN A 29 -6.87 -10.20 -4.12
CA ASN A 29 -7.33 -9.32 -3.06
C ASN A 29 -7.25 -10.00 -1.70
N ILE A 30 -6.85 -9.24 -0.67
CA ILE A 30 -6.93 -9.68 0.71
C ILE A 30 -8.39 -9.50 1.14
N GLU A 31 -9.06 -10.60 1.45
CA GLU A 31 -10.48 -10.59 1.79
C GLU A 31 -10.75 -10.18 3.24
N GLN A 32 -9.81 -10.50 4.14
CA GLN A 32 -9.98 -10.21 5.56
C GLN A 32 -9.77 -8.74 5.86
N GLU A 33 -10.68 -8.14 6.64
CA GLU A 33 -10.53 -6.75 7.07
C GLU A 33 -9.54 -6.65 8.24
N LEU A 34 -8.76 -5.56 8.24
CA LEU A 34 -7.87 -5.23 9.32
C LEU A 34 -8.67 -4.71 10.52
N GLY A 35 -8.64 -5.45 11.62
CA GLY A 35 -9.38 -5.09 12.83
C GLY A 35 -8.67 -4.06 13.70
N ASN A 36 -7.35 -4.19 13.84
CA ASN A 36 -6.53 -3.27 14.61
C ASN A 36 -5.32 -2.85 13.78
N TYR A 37 -5.14 -1.56 13.59
CA TYR A 37 -4.07 -1.04 12.71
C TYR A 37 -2.66 -1.27 13.26
N ASP A 38 -2.51 -1.45 14.57
CA ASP A 38 -1.18 -1.64 15.17
C ASP A 38 -0.83 -3.11 15.33
N ILE A 39 -1.78 -3.93 15.79
CA ILE A 39 -1.56 -5.35 16.06
C ILE A 39 -2.80 -6.13 15.63
N ASP A 40 -2.64 -7.01 14.67
CA ASP A 40 -3.70 -7.91 14.23
C ASP A 40 -3.08 -9.25 13.78
N PRO A 41 -2.86 -10.18 14.72
CA PRO A 41 -2.23 -11.45 14.38
C PRO A 41 -2.97 -12.27 13.34
N ASP A 42 -4.30 -12.21 13.33
CA ASP A 42 -5.12 -12.96 12.35
C ASP A 42 -4.92 -12.39 10.94
N PHE A 43 -4.88 -11.07 10.82
CA PHE A 43 -4.65 -10.39 9.55
C PHE A 43 -3.23 -10.66 9.03
N GLU A 44 -2.23 -10.60 9.90
CA GLU A 44 -0.84 -10.92 9.55
C GLU A 44 -0.72 -12.35 9.07
N ALA A 45 -1.34 -13.30 9.77
CA ALA A 45 -1.32 -14.71 9.40
C ALA A 45 -1.96 -14.93 8.03
N GLU A 46 -3.03 -14.24 7.72
CA GLU A 46 -3.70 -14.32 6.41
C GLU A 46 -2.78 -13.85 5.29
N ILE A 47 -2.12 -12.69 5.47
CA ILE A 47 -1.19 -12.17 4.47
C ILE A 47 0.00 -13.12 4.29
N GLU A 48 0.58 -13.59 5.39
CA GLU A 48 1.72 -14.51 5.33
C GLU A 48 1.34 -15.81 4.62
N ALA A 49 0.15 -16.35 4.89
CA ALA A 49 -0.33 -17.56 4.24
C ALA A 49 -0.50 -17.35 2.73
N LEU A 50 -1.04 -16.22 2.31
CA LEU A 50 -1.17 -15.90 0.90
C LEU A 50 0.19 -15.79 0.21
N MET A 51 1.17 -15.15 0.85
CA MET A 51 2.52 -15.00 0.32
C MET A 51 3.29 -16.32 0.25
N GLU A 52 2.99 -17.26 1.15
CA GLU A 52 3.60 -18.59 1.13
C GLU A 52 3.04 -19.47 0.01
N LYS A 53 1.77 -19.30 -0.32
CA LYS A 53 1.11 -20.09 -1.37
C LYS A 53 1.47 -19.65 -2.77
N LYS A 54 1.75 -18.36 -2.97
CA LYS A 54 1.96 -17.78 -4.29
C LYS A 54 2.98 -16.67 -4.20
N HIS A 55 3.83 -16.58 -5.22
CA HIS A 55 4.77 -15.46 -5.32
C HIS A 55 4.05 -14.18 -5.73
N TYR A 56 4.18 -13.15 -4.92
CA TYR A 56 3.71 -11.80 -5.25
C TYR A 56 4.90 -10.88 -5.44
N ASP A 57 4.87 -10.09 -6.49
CA ASP A 57 5.91 -9.10 -6.77
C ASP A 57 5.78 -7.89 -5.88
N MET A 58 4.56 -7.54 -5.48
CA MET A 58 4.30 -6.46 -4.54
C MET A 58 2.94 -6.60 -3.87
N VAL A 59 2.81 -5.93 -2.72
CA VAL A 59 1.52 -5.67 -2.07
C VAL A 59 1.19 -4.21 -2.30
N PHE A 60 -0.04 -3.91 -2.67
CA PHE A 60 -0.49 -2.55 -2.96
C PHE A 60 -1.67 -2.16 -2.07
N THR A 61 -1.62 -0.95 -1.51
CA THR A 61 -2.76 -0.37 -0.79
C THR A 61 -2.99 1.08 -1.21
N VAL A 62 -4.24 1.52 -1.16
CA VAL A 62 -4.57 2.94 -1.12
C VAL A 62 -4.44 3.38 0.33
N ASN A 63 -3.71 4.43 0.59
CA ASN A 63 -3.24 4.87 1.90
C ASN A 63 -2.23 3.89 2.51
N TYR A 64 -1.63 4.27 3.64
CA TYR A 64 -0.52 3.55 4.23
C TYR A 64 -0.96 2.77 5.47
N PHE A 65 -0.54 1.50 5.56
CA PHE A 65 -0.80 0.62 6.70
C PHE A 65 0.51 0.09 7.27
N ALA A 66 0.85 0.53 8.47
CA ALA A 66 2.09 0.14 9.13
C ALA A 66 2.20 -1.38 9.30
N LEU A 67 1.11 -2.04 9.66
CA LEU A 67 1.08 -3.48 9.85
C LEU A 67 1.42 -4.23 8.56
N ILE A 68 0.90 -3.77 7.43
CA ILE A 68 1.19 -4.36 6.12
C ILE A 68 2.65 -4.14 5.75
N SER A 69 3.18 -2.93 6.01
CA SER A 69 4.59 -2.63 5.76
C SER A 69 5.49 -3.57 6.55
N ASN A 70 5.24 -3.74 7.84
CA ASN A 70 6.05 -4.62 8.68
C ASN A 70 5.97 -6.08 8.23
N THR A 71 4.79 -6.55 7.84
CA THR A 71 4.61 -7.90 7.33
C THR A 71 5.38 -8.10 6.02
N CYS A 72 5.30 -7.15 5.10
CA CYS A 72 6.04 -7.18 3.84
C CYS A 72 7.56 -7.17 4.08
N GLN A 73 8.02 -6.36 5.03
CA GLN A 73 9.44 -6.30 5.39
C GLN A 73 9.93 -7.66 5.89
N LYS A 74 9.14 -8.31 6.74
CA LYS A 74 9.42 -9.64 7.27
C LYS A 74 9.48 -10.69 6.16
N MET A 75 8.54 -10.63 5.22
CA MET A 75 8.42 -11.62 4.14
C MET A 75 9.29 -11.32 2.93
N GLY A 76 9.96 -10.18 2.89
CA GLY A 76 10.82 -9.79 1.77
C GLY A 76 10.05 -9.40 0.51
N VAL A 77 8.83 -8.89 0.65
CA VAL A 77 7.98 -8.48 -0.46
C VAL A 77 7.89 -6.94 -0.49
N LYS A 78 7.92 -6.35 -1.69
CA LYS A 78 7.78 -4.90 -1.84
C LYS A 78 6.38 -4.45 -1.45
N TYR A 79 6.29 -3.34 -0.74
CA TYR A 79 5.02 -2.73 -0.34
C TYR A 79 4.87 -1.37 -1.00
N VAL A 80 3.85 -1.23 -1.84
CA VAL A 80 3.55 0.00 -2.56
C VAL A 80 2.27 0.60 -2.00
N SER A 81 2.32 1.84 -1.54
CA SER A 81 1.15 2.56 -1.03
C SER A 81 0.99 3.89 -1.76
N TRP A 82 -0.25 4.25 -2.05
CA TRP A 82 -0.59 5.55 -2.62
C TRP A 82 -1.51 6.29 -1.65
N THR A 83 -0.97 7.31 -1.01
CA THR A 83 -1.68 8.10 -0.02
C THR A 83 -2.58 9.11 -0.72
N CYS A 84 -3.87 9.00 -0.47
CA CYS A 84 -4.91 9.86 -1.04
C CYS A 84 -5.58 10.76 -0.01
N ASP A 85 -5.34 10.52 1.28
CA ASP A 85 -5.89 11.34 2.39
C ASP A 85 -4.80 12.22 2.99
N ASN A 86 -5.17 13.43 3.39
CA ASN A 86 -4.27 14.36 4.05
C ASN A 86 -5.00 15.08 5.20
N PRO A 87 -4.44 15.07 6.43
CA PRO A 87 -3.25 14.35 6.82
C PRO A 87 -3.53 12.87 7.04
N LEU A 88 -2.59 11.99 6.68
CA LEU A 88 -2.70 10.56 6.95
C LEU A 88 -1.86 10.21 8.18
N ILE A 89 -2.52 10.07 9.31
CA ILE A 89 -1.88 9.84 10.61
C ILE A 89 -1.11 8.51 10.62
N SER A 90 -1.60 7.49 9.92
CA SER A 90 -0.96 6.17 9.87
C SER A 90 0.45 6.19 9.29
N MET A 91 0.83 7.25 8.57
CA MET A 91 2.20 7.40 8.07
C MET A 91 3.20 7.82 9.15
N TYR A 92 2.72 8.35 10.28
CA TYR A 92 3.60 8.73 11.40
C TYR A 92 3.88 7.52 12.28
N HIS A 93 4.62 6.56 11.71
CA HIS A 93 5.00 5.31 12.35
C HIS A 93 6.41 4.93 11.91
N VAL A 94 7.17 4.28 12.78
CA VAL A 94 8.55 3.89 12.49
C VAL A 94 8.67 2.99 11.25
N SER A 95 7.61 2.25 10.91
CA SER A 95 7.57 1.41 9.71
C SER A 95 7.80 2.17 8.41
N VAL A 96 7.61 3.50 8.37
CA VAL A 96 7.83 4.30 7.16
C VAL A 96 9.29 4.23 6.68
N PHE A 97 10.22 3.86 7.58
CA PHE A 97 11.63 3.68 7.25
C PHE A 97 11.96 2.28 6.70
N ASN A 98 11.00 1.37 6.63
CA ASN A 98 11.24 0.03 6.10
C ASN A 98 11.70 0.07 4.64
N ASP A 99 12.71 -0.71 4.31
CA ASP A 99 13.27 -0.74 2.95
C ASP A 99 12.31 -1.34 1.92
N CYS A 100 11.32 -2.12 2.35
CA CYS A 100 10.32 -2.69 1.44
C CYS A 100 9.32 -1.65 0.92
N ASN A 101 9.24 -0.48 1.53
CA ASN A 101 8.25 0.55 1.20
C ASN A 101 8.56 1.28 -0.11
N TYR A 102 7.49 1.51 -0.88
CA TYR A 102 7.45 2.43 -2.01
C TYR A 102 6.23 3.30 -1.80
N ILE A 103 6.41 4.45 -1.14
CA ILE A 103 5.31 5.32 -0.69
C ILE A 103 5.11 6.45 -1.69
N PHE A 104 3.91 6.56 -2.24
CA PHE A 104 3.52 7.65 -3.13
C PHE A 104 2.50 8.51 -2.40
N THR A 105 2.72 9.82 -2.35
CA THR A 105 1.81 10.77 -1.72
C THR A 105 1.40 11.84 -2.72
N PHE A 106 0.13 12.24 -2.67
CA PHE A 106 -0.39 13.30 -3.54
C PHE A 106 -0.04 14.69 -3.00
N ASP A 107 0.34 14.81 -1.73
CA ASP A 107 0.58 16.08 -1.06
C ASP A 107 2.07 16.39 -1.03
N LYS A 108 2.46 17.46 -1.72
CA LYS A 108 3.86 17.88 -1.80
C LYS A 108 4.44 18.26 -0.44
N THR A 109 3.64 18.90 0.42
CA THR A 109 4.08 19.28 1.76
C THR A 109 4.39 18.05 2.60
N ASN A 110 3.51 17.05 2.53
CA ASN A 110 3.68 15.77 3.20
C ASN A 110 4.95 15.05 2.69
N TYR A 111 5.16 15.05 1.38
CA TYR A 111 6.34 14.47 0.77
C TYR A 111 7.63 15.13 1.31
N LEU A 112 7.67 16.46 1.34
CA LEU A 112 8.85 17.20 1.82
C LEU A 112 9.12 16.94 3.30
N GLU A 113 8.07 16.87 4.11
CA GLU A 113 8.17 16.58 5.54
C GLU A 113 8.83 15.21 5.79
N PHE A 114 8.33 14.17 5.13
CA PHE A 114 8.88 12.82 5.30
C PHE A 114 10.29 12.69 4.72
N LYS A 115 10.60 13.37 3.62
CA LYS A 115 11.97 13.43 3.09
C LYS A 115 12.92 14.05 4.10
N GLU A 116 12.52 15.13 4.74
CA GLU A 116 13.33 15.80 5.77
C GLU A 116 13.54 14.90 6.99
N MET A 117 12.54 14.07 7.33
CA MET A 117 12.64 13.10 8.41
C MET A 117 13.62 11.95 8.10
N GLY A 118 14.03 11.79 6.85
CA GLY A 118 14.96 10.74 6.43
C GLY A 118 14.33 9.55 5.75
N VAL A 119 13.05 9.62 5.39
CA VAL A 119 12.37 8.56 4.64
C VAL A 119 12.90 8.56 3.21
N LYS A 120 13.50 7.45 2.78
CA LYS A 120 14.17 7.36 1.47
C LYS A 120 13.23 6.95 0.35
N HIS A 121 12.25 6.08 0.65
CA HIS A 121 11.38 5.47 -0.35
C HIS A 121 10.01 6.16 -0.38
N ILE A 122 10.02 7.47 -0.60
CA ILE A 122 8.81 8.25 -0.75
C ILE A 122 8.91 9.15 -1.99
N TRP A 123 7.81 9.24 -2.74
CA TRP A 123 7.73 10.05 -3.96
C TRP A 123 6.45 10.85 -3.99
N TYR A 124 6.52 12.02 -4.61
CA TYR A 124 5.35 12.86 -4.87
C TYR A 124 4.66 12.40 -6.15
N LEU A 125 3.39 12.04 -6.04
CA LEU A 125 2.56 11.64 -7.19
C LEU A 125 1.20 12.32 -7.05
N PRO A 126 0.90 13.35 -7.87
CA PRO A 126 -0.40 14.03 -7.81
C PRO A 126 -1.56 13.08 -8.07
N LEU A 127 -2.72 13.39 -7.49
CA LEU A 127 -3.94 12.63 -7.76
C LEU A 127 -4.31 12.76 -9.24
N ALA A 128 -4.70 11.64 -9.84
CA ALA A 128 -5.13 11.59 -11.23
C ALA A 128 -6.65 11.43 -11.31
N VAL A 129 -7.23 11.93 -12.39
CA VAL A 129 -8.65 11.76 -12.70
C VAL A 129 -8.79 10.64 -13.72
N ASP A 130 -9.73 9.71 -13.47
CA ASP A 130 -10.08 8.67 -14.44
C ASP A 130 -10.96 9.31 -15.52
N VAL A 131 -10.39 9.49 -16.71
CA VAL A 131 -11.07 10.16 -17.82
C VAL A 131 -12.29 9.37 -18.32
N ASP A 132 -12.31 8.06 -18.13
CA ASP A 132 -13.43 7.21 -18.52
C ASP A 132 -14.66 7.38 -17.63
N ARG A 133 -14.50 8.05 -16.49
CA ARG A 133 -15.57 8.28 -15.50
C ARG A 133 -16.13 9.71 -15.52
N ILE A 134 -15.59 10.57 -16.34
CA ILE A 134 -16.03 11.98 -16.46
C ILE A 134 -17.25 12.12 -17.34
#